data_711e51ac914b940cca1a0227a15fa7c8
#
_entry.id   711e51ac914b940cca1a0227a15fa7c8
#
_cell.length_a   1.000
_cell.length_b   1.000
_cell.length_c   1.000
_cell.angle_alpha   90.00
_cell.angle_beta   90.00
_cell.angle_gamma   90.00
#
_symmetry.space_group_name_H-M   'P 1'
#
loop_
_entity.id
_entity.type
_entity.pdbx_description
1 polymer ?
#
loop_
_entity_poly.entity_id
_entity_poly.type
_entity_poly.pdbx_seq_one_letter_code
_entity_poly.pdbx_strand_id
1 'polypeptide(L)'
;IVLADNDPRAHEAAARLRNDGLAEPVVIGRDLGSLADAAHPEADELVAELAAVTDGPWAGRPLDIDDPLTIAAALVKSGWADGAVAGATRPTGDVIRAGIRVLDVAPDVSVVSSSFFFVLPDGRPLVYGDCGVLPDPTADQLAAVAISSAATFAQLAREEPAVAML
;
A
#
# COMPACT_ATOMS: atom_id res chain seq x y z
N ILE A 1 9.22 -1.75 -7.87
CA ILE A 1 7.81 -1.57 -7.49
C ILE A 1 6.95 -2.72 -8.01
N VAL A 2 5.97 -3.17 -7.24
CA VAL A 2 5.08 -4.28 -7.63
C VAL A 2 3.74 -3.74 -8.09
N LEU A 3 3.23 -4.24 -9.22
CA LEU A 3 1.88 -4.02 -9.71
C LEU A 3 1.09 -5.32 -9.47
N ALA A 4 0.13 -5.26 -8.54
CA ALA A 4 -0.61 -6.44 -8.10
C ALA A 4 -1.67 -6.93 -9.11
N ASP A 5 -2.10 -6.05 -10.01
CA ASP A 5 -3.14 -6.37 -10.98
C ASP A 5 -2.52 -6.87 -12.30
N ASN A 6 -2.90 -8.07 -12.76
CA ASN A 6 -2.59 -8.57 -14.09
C ASN A 6 -3.61 -8.03 -15.10
N ASP A 7 -3.47 -6.78 -15.47
CA ASP A 7 -4.41 -6.02 -16.29
C ASP A 7 -3.65 -5.26 -17.39
N PRO A 8 -4.21 -5.06 -18.58
CA PRO A 8 -3.54 -4.31 -19.66
C PRO A 8 -3.03 -2.93 -19.25
N ARG A 9 -3.75 -2.22 -18.35
CA ARG A 9 -3.33 -0.91 -17.83
C ARG A 9 -2.09 -1.02 -16.96
N ALA A 10 -1.97 -2.08 -16.15
CA ALA A 10 -0.77 -2.33 -15.36
C ALA A 10 0.43 -2.66 -16.25
N HIS A 11 0.22 -3.42 -17.33
CA HIS A 11 1.26 -3.73 -18.30
C HIS A 11 1.76 -2.49 -19.04
N GLU A 12 0.85 -1.62 -19.43
CA GLU A 12 1.20 -0.33 -20.08
C GLU A 12 1.94 0.58 -19.10
N ALA A 13 1.45 0.69 -17.87
CA ALA A 13 2.09 1.47 -16.81
C ALA A 13 3.52 0.95 -16.52
N ALA A 14 3.69 -0.37 -16.44
CA ALA A 14 5.01 -0.98 -16.27
C ALA A 14 5.98 -0.62 -17.39
N ALA A 15 5.51 -0.68 -18.64
CA ALA A 15 6.33 -0.30 -19.80
C ALA A 15 6.75 1.18 -19.74
N ARG A 16 5.83 2.08 -19.36
CA ARG A 16 6.13 3.51 -19.21
C ARG A 16 7.12 3.77 -18.09
N LEU A 17 6.92 3.18 -16.91
CA LEU A 17 7.83 3.34 -15.78
C LEU A 17 9.26 2.95 -16.12
N ARG A 18 9.46 1.82 -16.85
CA ARG A 18 10.78 1.40 -17.33
C ARG A 18 11.36 2.37 -18.36
N ASN A 19 10.58 2.74 -19.37
CA ASN A 19 11.03 3.61 -20.45
C ASN A 19 11.44 5.00 -19.94
N ASP A 20 10.72 5.52 -18.94
CA ASP A 20 11.00 6.82 -18.33
C ASP A 20 12.08 6.74 -17.24
N GLY A 21 12.58 5.53 -16.93
CA GLY A 21 13.62 5.32 -15.92
C GLY A 21 13.17 5.65 -14.49
N LEU A 22 11.87 5.56 -14.21
CA LEU A 22 11.29 5.95 -12.93
C LEU A 22 11.31 4.81 -11.90
N ALA A 23 11.15 3.56 -12.35
CA ALA A 23 11.14 2.38 -11.49
C ALA A 23 11.37 1.11 -12.31
N GLU A 24 11.75 0.02 -11.61
CA GLU A 24 11.72 -1.35 -12.13
C GLU A 24 10.42 -2.02 -11.68
N PRO A 25 9.37 -2.04 -12.50
CA PRO A 25 8.11 -2.65 -12.14
C PRO A 25 8.08 -4.14 -12.42
N VAL A 26 7.42 -4.87 -11.54
CA VAL A 26 7.10 -6.29 -11.64
C VAL A 26 5.58 -6.45 -11.58
N VAL A 27 4.97 -7.15 -12.54
CA VAL A 27 3.53 -7.39 -12.60
C VAL A 27 3.24 -8.81 -12.11
N ILE A 28 2.46 -8.93 -11.04
CA ILE A 28 2.01 -10.22 -10.51
C ILE A 28 1.11 -10.92 -11.55
N GLY A 29 1.32 -12.23 -11.72
CA GLY A 29 0.59 -13.01 -12.72
C GLY A 29 1.13 -12.90 -14.15
N ARG A 30 2.09 -11.98 -14.39
CA ARG A 30 2.84 -11.88 -15.64
C ARG A 30 4.32 -12.20 -15.45
N ASP A 31 4.97 -11.41 -14.58
CA ASP A 31 6.40 -11.52 -14.32
C ASP A 31 6.68 -12.47 -13.14
N LEU A 32 5.72 -12.57 -12.22
CA LEU A 32 5.72 -13.47 -11.06
C LEU A 32 4.35 -14.15 -10.94
N GLY A 33 4.32 -15.47 -10.88
CA GLY A 33 3.11 -16.26 -10.63
C GLY A 33 2.86 -16.50 -9.15
N SER A 34 3.92 -16.53 -8.34
CA SER A 34 3.87 -16.80 -6.91
C SER A 34 4.96 -16.05 -6.17
N LEU A 35 4.89 -16.05 -4.84
CA LEU A 35 5.92 -15.46 -4.00
C LEU A 35 7.28 -16.18 -4.17
N ALA A 36 7.25 -17.50 -4.38
CA ALA A 36 8.44 -18.31 -4.61
C ALA A 36 9.19 -17.93 -5.90
N ASP A 37 8.49 -17.40 -6.92
CA ASP A 37 9.11 -16.97 -8.17
C ASP A 37 9.99 -15.74 -8.00
N ALA A 38 9.82 -15.00 -6.91
CA ALA A 38 10.65 -13.85 -6.58
C ALA A 38 12.10 -14.24 -6.25
N ALA A 39 12.39 -15.55 -6.10
CA ALA A 39 13.70 -16.08 -5.72
C ALA A 39 14.34 -15.35 -4.51
N HIS A 40 13.49 -14.90 -3.58
CA HIS A 40 13.92 -14.21 -2.38
C HIS A 40 14.36 -15.22 -1.33
N PRO A 41 15.54 -15.08 -0.69
CA PRO A 41 16.03 -16.06 0.28
C PRO A 41 15.11 -16.26 1.50
N GLU A 42 14.26 -15.29 1.78
CA GLU A 42 13.29 -15.31 2.89
C GLU A 42 11.86 -15.67 2.43
N ALA A 43 11.64 -15.99 1.15
CA ALA A 43 10.30 -16.23 0.62
C ALA A 43 9.59 -17.40 1.33
N ASP A 44 10.30 -18.50 1.58
CA ASP A 44 9.72 -19.67 2.26
C ASP A 44 9.38 -19.35 3.72
N GLU A 45 10.24 -18.59 4.42
CA GLU A 45 10.00 -18.16 5.80
C GLU A 45 8.82 -17.18 5.84
N LEU A 46 8.76 -16.24 4.91
CA LEU A 46 7.65 -15.29 4.78
C LEU A 46 6.33 -15.99 4.47
N VAL A 47 6.32 -16.99 3.59
CA VAL A 47 5.13 -17.82 3.31
C VAL A 47 4.68 -18.55 4.57
N ALA A 48 5.61 -19.12 5.33
CA ALA A 48 5.30 -19.80 6.59
C ALA A 48 4.76 -18.81 7.64
N GLU A 49 5.36 -17.62 7.77
CA GLU A 49 4.87 -16.55 8.64
C GLU A 49 3.46 -16.12 8.25
N LEU A 50 3.21 -15.85 6.97
CA LEU A 50 1.89 -15.43 6.47
C LEU A 50 0.83 -16.53 6.66
N ALA A 51 1.19 -17.78 6.44
CA ALA A 51 0.30 -18.90 6.70
C ALA A 51 -0.01 -19.09 8.18
N ALA A 52 0.91 -18.69 9.08
CA ALA A 52 0.75 -18.76 10.52
C ALA A 52 -0.03 -17.57 11.12
N VAL A 53 -0.31 -16.52 10.36
CA VAL A 53 -1.14 -15.36 10.82
C VAL A 53 -2.60 -15.80 10.98
N THR A 54 -2.87 -16.51 12.07
CA THR A 54 -4.21 -17.01 12.41
C THR A 54 -4.85 -16.27 13.58
N ASP A 55 -4.09 -15.41 14.27
CA ASP A 55 -4.50 -14.74 15.50
C ASP A 55 -4.90 -13.28 15.30
N GLY A 56 -5.57 -12.71 16.29
CA GLY A 56 -6.01 -11.31 16.29
C GLY A 56 -7.37 -11.10 15.62
N PRO A 57 -7.67 -9.86 15.15
CA PRO A 57 -8.96 -9.49 14.56
C PRO A 57 -9.36 -10.32 13.32
N TRP A 58 -8.41 -11.04 12.77
CA TRP A 58 -8.55 -11.85 11.56
C TRP A 58 -8.57 -13.36 11.84
N ALA A 59 -8.64 -13.77 13.11
CA ALA A 59 -8.71 -15.16 13.51
C ALA A 59 -9.77 -15.93 12.73
N GLY A 60 -9.41 -17.11 12.24
CA GLY A 60 -10.29 -17.95 11.40
C GLY A 60 -10.46 -17.49 9.94
N ARG A 61 -9.70 -16.49 9.50
CA ARG A 61 -9.66 -16.05 8.09
C ARG A 61 -8.21 -16.16 7.60
N PRO A 62 -7.78 -17.35 7.10
CA PRO A 62 -6.42 -17.53 6.61
C PRO A 62 -6.12 -16.56 5.47
N LEU A 63 -4.87 -16.14 5.37
CA LEU A 63 -4.39 -15.40 4.21
C LEU A 63 -4.37 -16.35 3.00
N ASP A 64 -4.86 -15.86 1.88
CA ASP A 64 -4.64 -16.52 0.60
C ASP A 64 -3.27 -16.10 0.09
N ILE A 65 -2.29 -16.99 0.22
CA ILE A 65 -0.91 -16.76 -0.19
C ILE A 65 -0.73 -16.71 -1.70
N ASP A 66 -1.72 -17.15 -2.45
CA ASP A 66 -1.75 -17.12 -3.92
C ASP A 66 -2.49 -15.86 -4.44
N ASP A 67 -3.15 -15.09 -3.55
CA ASP A 67 -3.79 -13.83 -3.95
C ASP A 67 -2.75 -12.77 -4.30
N PRO A 68 -2.82 -12.17 -5.50
CA PRO A 68 -1.86 -11.14 -5.95
C PRO A 68 -1.69 -9.97 -4.98
N LEU A 69 -2.73 -9.57 -4.26
CA LEU A 69 -2.63 -8.52 -3.24
C LEU A 69 -1.78 -8.96 -2.04
N THR A 70 -1.94 -10.23 -1.62
CA THR A 70 -1.13 -10.81 -0.54
C THR A 70 0.32 -10.93 -0.97
N ILE A 71 0.58 -11.42 -2.19
CA ILE A 71 1.93 -11.53 -2.75
C ILE A 71 2.59 -10.15 -2.83
N ALA A 72 1.90 -9.14 -3.36
CA ALA A 72 2.44 -7.79 -3.47
C ALA A 72 2.80 -7.19 -2.11
N ALA A 73 1.91 -7.33 -1.12
CA ALA A 73 2.16 -6.84 0.23
C ALA A 73 3.33 -7.59 0.91
N ALA A 74 3.44 -8.90 0.68
CA ALA A 74 4.54 -9.73 1.19
C ALA A 74 5.90 -9.31 0.62
N LEU A 75 5.96 -9.04 -0.67
CA LEU A 75 7.18 -8.55 -1.32
C LEU A 75 7.64 -7.19 -0.79
N VAL A 76 6.70 -6.33 -0.41
CA VAL A 76 7.03 -5.06 0.27
C VAL A 76 7.48 -5.31 1.71
N LYS A 77 6.80 -6.19 2.46
CA LYS A 77 7.17 -6.54 3.83
C LYS A 77 8.60 -7.10 3.93
N SER A 78 8.98 -7.96 2.99
CA SER A 78 10.32 -8.55 2.94
C SER A 78 11.41 -7.58 2.48
N GLY A 79 11.07 -6.38 2.01
CA GLY A 79 12.02 -5.44 1.43
C GLY A 79 12.50 -5.82 0.02
N TRP A 80 11.90 -6.85 -0.61
CA TRP A 80 12.19 -7.18 -2.01
C TRP A 80 11.71 -6.09 -2.96
N ALA A 81 10.61 -5.40 -2.58
CA ALA A 81 10.08 -4.27 -3.32
C ALA A 81 9.92 -3.05 -2.41
N ASP A 82 10.18 -1.86 -2.95
CA ASP A 82 10.04 -0.58 -2.23
C ASP A 82 8.58 -0.15 -2.06
N GLY A 83 7.67 -0.73 -2.84
CA GLY A 83 6.26 -0.40 -2.78
C GLY A 83 5.41 -1.21 -3.74
N ALA A 84 4.10 -1.15 -3.57
CA ALA A 84 3.13 -1.82 -4.41
C ALA A 84 2.00 -0.89 -4.84
N VAL A 85 1.48 -1.13 -6.05
CA VAL A 85 0.29 -0.46 -6.59
C VAL A 85 -0.75 -1.51 -6.94
N ALA A 86 -1.98 -1.28 -6.50
CA ALA A 86 -3.10 -2.19 -6.68
C ALA A 86 -4.42 -1.43 -6.83
N GLY A 87 -5.48 -2.14 -7.19
CA GLY A 87 -6.84 -1.59 -7.24
C GLY A 87 -7.33 -1.26 -8.64
N ALA A 88 -6.63 -1.68 -9.70
CA ALA A 88 -7.14 -1.57 -11.06
C ALA A 88 -8.32 -2.52 -11.31
N THR A 89 -8.31 -3.70 -10.67
CA THR A 89 -9.32 -4.75 -10.82
C THR A 89 -9.98 -5.16 -9.50
N ARG A 90 -9.46 -4.70 -8.38
CA ARG A 90 -9.93 -5.07 -7.03
C ARG A 90 -10.47 -3.84 -6.28
N PRO A 91 -11.52 -4.03 -5.44
CA PRO A 91 -12.03 -2.96 -4.60
C PRO A 91 -10.97 -2.41 -3.63
N THR A 92 -11.02 -1.11 -3.33
CA THR A 92 -10.12 -0.45 -2.38
C THR A 92 -10.07 -1.15 -1.01
N GLY A 93 -11.22 -1.65 -0.53
CA GLY A 93 -11.29 -2.37 0.74
C GLY A 93 -10.48 -3.67 0.77
N ASP A 94 -10.32 -4.36 -0.37
CA ASP A 94 -9.50 -5.56 -0.45
C ASP A 94 -8.00 -5.21 -0.40
N VAL A 95 -7.61 -4.15 -1.10
CA VAL A 95 -6.22 -3.64 -1.10
C VAL A 95 -5.81 -3.23 0.31
N ILE A 96 -6.64 -2.43 0.99
CA ILE A 96 -6.38 -1.99 2.37
C ILE A 96 -6.32 -3.19 3.32
N ARG A 97 -7.22 -4.15 3.17
CA ARG A 97 -7.26 -5.35 4.01
C ARG A 97 -6.00 -6.20 3.84
N ALA A 98 -5.53 -6.40 2.60
CA ALA A 98 -4.28 -7.10 2.34
C ALA A 98 -3.10 -6.37 2.99
N GLY A 99 -3.02 -5.05 2.82
CA GLY A 99 -2.00 -4.21 3.44
C GLY A 99 -1.98 -4.36 4.96
N ILE A 100 -3.11 -4.15 5.64
CA ILE A 100 -3.19 -4.26 7.12
C ILE A 100 -2.82 -5.67 7.60
N ARG A 101 -3.26 -6.71 6.88
CA ARG A 101 -3.03 -8.10 7.31
C ARG A 101 -1.59 -8.56 7.14
N VAL A 102 -0.89 -8.04 6.15
CA VAL A 102 0.48 -8.48 5.80
C VAL A 102 1.53 -7.52 6.34
N LEU A 103 1.35 -6.21 6.13
CA LEU A 103 2.32 -5.19 6.52
C LEU A 103 2.17 -4.78 8.00
N ASP A 104 1.00 -5.02 8.59
CA ASP A 104 0.57 -4.43 9.85
C ASP A 104 0.41 -2.90 9.80
N VAL A 105 -0.02 -2.33 10.91
CA VAL A 105 -0.12 -0.89 11.12
C VAL A 105 1.10 -0.46 11.95
N ALA A 106 1.71 0.65 11.58
CA ALA A 106 2.85 1.17 12.32
C ALA A 106 2.51 1.37 13.82
N PRO A 107 3.43 1.08 14.75
CA PRO A 107 3.13 1.06 16.20
C PRO A 107 2.52 2.37 16.73
N ASP A 108 2.90 3.50 16.15
CA ASP A 108 2.46 4.83 16.59
C ASP A 108 1.21 5.32 15.86
N VAL A 109 0.62 4.49 14.99
CA VAL A 109 -0.57 4.82 14.19
C VAL A 109 -1.79 4.11 14.76
N SER A 110 -2.73 4.88 15.29
CA SER A 110 -3.96 4.34 15.88
C SER A 110 -5.03 3.96 14.86
N VAL A 111 -4.94 4.48 13.64
CA VAL A 111 -5.93 4.25 12.58
C VAL A 111 -5.30 4.41 11.20
N VAL A 112 -5.68 3.52 10.29
CA VAL A 112 -5.34 3.66 8.86
C VAL A 112 -6.24 4.70 8.24
N SER A 113 -5.65 5.65 7.54
CA SER A 113 -6.35 6.67 6.76
C SER A 113 -5.75 6.78 5.36
N SER A 114 -6.43 7.50 4.50
CA SER A 114 -5.96 7.77 3.14
C SER A 114 -5.77 9.25 2.90
N SER A 115 -4.93 9.60 1.93
CA SER A 115 -4.75 10.99 1.55
C SER A 115 -4.58 11.15 0.04
N PHE A 116 -5.12 12.23 -0.49
CA PHE A 116 -4.78 12.72 -1.82
C PHE A 116 -3.65 13.73 -1.73
N PHE A 117 -2.62 13.52 -2.53
CA PHE A 117 -1.56 14.50 -2.74
C PHE A 117 -1.82 15.22 -4.06
N PHE A 118 -2.02 16.53 -3.99
CA PHE A 118 -2.26 17.38 -5.14
C PHE A 118 -1.05 18.27 -5.41
N VAL A 119 -0.77 18.48 -6.67
CA VAL A 119 0.09 19.58 -7.13
C VAL A 119 -0.78 20.53 -7.94
N LEU A 120 -0.96 21.74 -7.42
CA LEU A 120 -1.78 22.76 -8.07
C LEU A 120 -1.10 23.28 -9.34
N PRO A 121 -1.84 23.98 -10.25
CA PRO A 121 -1.26 24.54 -11.46
C PRO A 121 -0.12 25.57 -11.22
N ASP A 122 -0.10 26.19 -10.06
CA ASP A 122 0.96 27.10 -9.62
C ASP A 122 2.16 26.38 -8.95
N GLY A 123 2.14 25.04 -8.91
CA GLY A 123 3.18 24.19 -8.35
C GLY A 123 3.06 23.94 -6.84
N ARG A 124 2.10 24.52 -6.12
CA ARG A 124 1.92 24.30 -4.68
C ARG A 124 1.41 22.90 -4.39
N PRO A 125 2.07 22.15 -3.49
CA PRO A 125 1.56 20.87 -3.02
C PRO A 125 0.46 21.06 -1.97
N LEU A 126 -0.51 20.16 -1.97
CA LEU A 126 -1.56 20.05 -0.95
C LEU A 126 -1.83 18.58 -0.64
N VAL A 127 -2.21 18.30 0.61
CA VAL A 127 -2.72 16.99 1.03
C VAL A 127 -4.11 17.13 1.60
N TYR A 128 -5.03 16.28 1.19
CA TYR A 128 -6.35 16.11 1.76
C TYR A 128 -6.48 14.71 2.36
N GLY A 129 -6.83 14.58 3.60
CA GLY A 129 -7.13 13.34 4.32
C GLY A 129 -8.34 13.54 5.26
N ASP A 130 -9.09 12.52 5.52
CA ASP A 130 -9.17 11.20 4.95
C ASP A 130 -9.97 11.21 3.65
N CYS A 131 -9.65 10.28 2.72
CA CYS A 131 -10.27 10.26 1.39
C CYS A 131 -11.33 9.16 1.21
N GLY A 132 -11.60 8.34 2.24
CA GLY A 132 -12.61 7.31 2.14
C GLY A 132 -12.30 5.98 2.85
N VAL A 133 -11.50 6.01 3.89
CA VAL A 133 -11.24 4.85 4.77
C VAL A 133 -12.11 4.92 6.02
N LEU A 134 -12.30 6.13 6.57
CA LEU A 134 -13.06 6.38 7.80
C LEU A 134 -14.35 7.13 7.48
N PRO A 135 -15.51 6.46 7.43
CA PRO A 135 -16.76 7.13 7.06
C PRO A 135 -17.32 8.07 8.13
N ASP A 136 -17.05 7.80 9.41
CA ASP A 136 -17.53 8.59 10.56
C ASP A 136 -16.46 8.60 11.65
N PRO A 137 -15.38 9.40 11.50
CA PRO A 137 -14.27 9.41 12.44
C PRO A 137 -14.63 10.11 13.75
N THR A 138 -14.17 9.54 14.86
CA THR A 138 -14.16 10.21 16.16
C THR A 138 -13.16 11.38 16.19
N ALA A 139 -13.23 12.24 17.21
CA ALA A 139 -12.28 13.35 17.38
C ALA A 139 -10.82 12.85 17.44
N ASP A 140 -10.55 11.75 18.13
CA ASP A 140 -9.21 11.14 18.22
C ASP A 140 -8.74 10.59 16.88
N GLN A 141 -9.66 9.99 16.11
CA GLN A 141 -9.36 9.51 14.76
C GLN A 141 -9.09 10.67 13.79
N LEU A 142 -9.86 11.77 13.88
CA LEU A 142 -9.57 12.99 13.10
C LEU A 142 -8.19 13.57 13.42
N ALA A 143 -7.82 13.60 14.70
CA ALA A 143 -6.47 14.02 15.10
C ALA A 143 -5.38 13.10 14.51
N ALA A 144 -5.59 11.79 14.52
CA ALA A 144 -4.67 10.84 13.91
C ALA A 144 -4.57 11.01 12.38
N VAL A 145 -5.70 11.25 11.70
CA VAL A 145 -5.73 11.57 10.26
C VAL A 145 -4.91 12.84 9.96
N ALA A 146 -5.10 13.90 10.78
CA ALA A 146 -4.37 15.15 10.62
C ALA A 146 -2.85 14.95 10.77
N ILE A 147 -2.41 14.20 11.78
CA ILE A 147 -1.00 13.87 12.01
C ILE A 147 -0.42 13.07 10.84
N SER A 148 -1.12 12.01 10.39
CA SER A 148 -0.68 11.18 9.27
C SER A 148 -0.62 11.97 7.96
N SER A 149 -1.59 12.84 7.72
CA SER A 149 -1.63 13.71 6.53
C SER A 149 -0.48 14.73 6.54
N ALA A 150 -0.18 15.31 7.72
CA ALA A 150 0.95 16.21 7.89
C ALA A 150 2.28 15.49 7.62
N ALA A 151 2.46 14.30 8.15
CA ALA A 151 3.65 13.48 7.89
C ALA A 151 3.81 13.15 6.39
N THR A 152 2.72 12.78 5.72
CA THR A 152 2.70 12.53 4.27
C THR A 152 3.09 13.79 3.48
N PHE A 153 2.55 14.95 3.86
CA PHE A 153 2.91 16.23 3.23
C PHE A 153 4.39 16.52 3.40
N ALA A 154 4.91 16.46 4.63
CA ALA A 154 6.32 16.74 4.91
C ALA A 154 7.26 15.83 4.11
N GLN A 155 6.92 14.54 4.00
CA GLN A 155 7.72 13.56 3.27
C GLN A 155 7.74 13.82 1.76
N LEU A 156 6.57 14.12 1.17
CA LEU A 156 6.43 14.27 -0.29
C LEU A 156 6.80 15.66 -0.78
N ALA A 157 6.34 16.71 -0.09
CA ALA A 157 6.62 18.10 -0.44
C ALA A 157 8.01 18.58 0.02
N ARG A 158 8.58 17.92 1.07
CA ARG A 158 9.80 18.33 1.76
C ARG A 158 9.70 19.76 2.34
N GLU A 159 8.52 20.09 2.80
CA GLU A 159 8.16 21.38 3.41
C GLU A 159 7.51 21.14 4.78
N GLU A 160 7.51 22.18 5.62
CA GLU A 160 6.83 22.12 6.91
C GLU A 160 5.30 22.16 6.71
N PRO A 161 4.53 21.19 7.26
CA PRO A 161 3.10 21.14 7.07
C PRO A 161 2.36 22.16 7.93
N ALA A 162 1.32 22.78 7.37
CA ALA A 162 0.30 23.51 8.11
C ALA A 162 -1.04 22.82 7.90
N VAL A 163 -1.68 22.41 8.99
CA VAL A 163 -2.93 21.63 8.95
C VAL A 163 -4.13 22.50 9.29
N ALA A 164 -5.14 22.49 8.42
CA ALA A 164 -6.47 23.03 8.70
C ALA A 164 -7.45 21.88 8.94
N MET A 165 -8.23 21.98 10.01
CA MET A 165 -9.36 21.08 10.26
C MET A 165 -10.62 21.74 9.71
N LEU A 166 -11.36 21.04 8.85
CA LEU A 166 -12.56 21.53 8.15
C LEU A 166 -13.83 20.91 8.71
#